data_eabb77635cb06ba5e7d5485e31fd26c9
#
_entry.id   eabb77635cb06ba5e7d5485e31fd26c9
#
_cell.length_a   1.000
_cell.length_b   1.000
_cell.length_c   1.000
_cell.angle_alpha   90.00
_cell.angle_beta   90.00
_cell.angle_gamma   90.00
#
_symmetry.space_group_name_H-M   'P 1'
#
loop_
_entity.id
_entity.type
_entity.pdbx_description
1 polymer ?
#
loop_
_entity_poly.entity_id
_entity_poly.type
_entity_poly.pdbx_seq_one_letter_code
_entity_poly.pdbx_strand_id
1 'polypeptide(L)'
;LKVLGLIKKKQPETWNDFLKTANKLDTETIIKKEKIITLNEYFYGKSRLYLCAPLHPKFCTHPIYQWGQAVDLRVDVELLLKMSINDLKAEMKKSPKFLRTIRSNKAPIILDKKFGMDVEPYNAIDKNILIKRAELVNSNEKFSENILTALREIAEEKEQSKSQEDILPEESIYKKFTPNKDTNLFSKWHEASWSD
;
A
#
# COMPACT_ATOMS: atom_id res chain seq x y z
N LEU A 1 6.82 11.90 -23.20
CA LEU A 1 5.60 12.40 -23.85
C LEU A 1 5.15 11.51 -25.02
N LYS A 2 6.04 11.06 -25.95
CA LYS A 2 5.68 10.20 -27.11
C LYS A 2 5.06 8.86 -26.67
N VAL A 3 5.60 8.21 -25.65
CA VAL A 3 5.08 6.92 -25.13
C VAL A 3 3.68 7.08 -24.54
N LEU A 4 3.46 8.11 -23.74
CA LEU A 4 2.14 8.39 -23.17
C LEU A 4 1.10 8.69 -24.25
N GLY A 5 1.48 9.42 -25.30
CA GLY A 5 0.62 9.67 -26.47
C GLY A 5 0.27 8.38 -27.24
N LEU A 6 1.20 7.42 -27.32
CA LEU A 6 0.92 6.11 -27.91
C LEU A 6 -0.03 5.27 -27.07
N ILE A 7 0.12 5.26 -25.75
CA ILE A 7 -0.80 4.55 -24.84
C ILE A 7 -2.22 5.13 -24.99
N LYS A 8 -2.35 6.46 -24.90
CA LYS A 8 -3.64 7.14 -25.09
C LYS A 8 -4.32 6.77 -26.42
N LYS A 9 -3.56 6.68 -27.51
CA LYS A 9 -4.08 6.38 -28.85
C LYS A 9 -4.39 4.90 -29.04
N LYS A 10 -3.53 4.00 -28.55
CA LYS A 10 -3.66 2.55 -28.82
C LYS A 10 -4.44 1.80 -27.73
N GLN A 11 -4.44 2.31 -26.50
CA GLN A 11 -5.05 1.69 -25.33
C GLN A 11 -5.81 2.75 -24.50
N PRO A 12 -6.90 3.33 -25.02
CA PRO A 12 -7.61 4.42 -24.35
C PRO A 12 -8.20 4.01 -23.00
N GLU A 13 -8.61 2.75 -22.83
CA GLU A 13 -9.11 2.24 -21.54
C GLU A 13 -8.01 2.22 -20.48
N THR A 14 -6.85 1.66 -20.82
CA THR A 14 -5.67 1.66 -19.93
C THR A 14 -5.22 3.08 -19.58
N TRP A 15 -5.30 4.00 -20.55
CA TRP A 15 -5.02 5.41 -20.31
C TRP A 15 -6.00 6.03 -19.30
N ASN A 16 -7.28 5.73 -19.43
CA ASN A 16 -8.31 6.21 -18.51
C ASN A 16 -8.13 5.64 -17.10
N ASP A 17 -7.79 4.35 -16.98
CA ASP A 17 -7.48 3.74 -15.69
C ASP A 17 -6.27 4.39 -15.03
N PHE A 18 -5.25 4.73 -15.81
CA PHE A 18 -4.07 5.46 -15.33
C PHE A 18 -4.42 6.85 -14.80
N LEU A 19 -5.31 7.57 -15.49
CA LEU A 19 -5.76 8.90 -15.06
C LEU A 19 -6.60 8.85 -13.78
N LYS A 20 -7.43 7.83 -13.59
CA LYS A 20 -8.25 7.66 -12.37
C LYS A 20 -7.42 7.57 -11.10
N THR A 21 -6.19 7.08 -11.17
CA THR A 21 -5.30 6.93 -10.01
C THR A 21 -4.24 8.02 -9.91
N ALA A 22 -4.31 9.04 -10.77
CA ALA A 22 -3.38 10.16 -10.76
C ALA A 22 -3.53 11.06 -9.52
N ASN A 23 -4.69 11.05 -8.87
CA ASN A 23 -4.91 11.79 -7.64
C ASN A 23 -5.29 10.87 -6.47
N LYS A 24 -5.05 11.36 -5.24
CA LYS A 24 -5.26 10.62 -4.00
C LYS A 24 -6.73 10.26 -3.76
N LEU A 25 -7.65 11.22 -3.95
CA LEU A 25 -9.07 11.03 -3.63
C LEU A 25 -9.74 10.00 -4.55
N ASP A 26 -9.43 10.04 -5.84
CA ASP A 26 -9.95 9.07 -6.79
C ASP A 26 -9.40 7.66 -6.49
N THR A 27 -8.11 7.56 -6.14
CA THR A 27 -7.51 6.29 -5.70
C THR A 27 -8.21 5.73 -4.47
N GLU A 28 -8.44 6.55 -3.45
CA GLU A 28 -9.15 6.14 -2.22
C GLU A 28 -10.61 5.74 -2.52
N THR A 29 -11.25 6.42 -3.47
CA THR A 29 -12.60 6.09 -3.92
C THR A 29 -12.63 4.71 -4.61
N ILE A 30 -11.66 4.42 -5.47
CA ILE A 30 -11.52 3.11 -6.12
C ILE A 30 -11.34 2.01 -5.06
N ILE A 31 -10.43 2.19 -4.10
CA ILE A 31 -10.17 1.22 -3.04
C ILE A 31 -11.43 0.91 -2.22
N LYS A 32 -12.31 1.89 -2.00
CA LYS A 32 -13.55 1.71 -1.24
C LYS A 32 -14.71 1.12 -2.03
N LYS A 33 -14.74 1.33 -3.35
CA LYS A 33 -15.88 0.95 -4.21
C LYS A 33 -15.66 -0.34 -4.97
N GLU A 34 -14.44 -0.57 -5.46
CA GLU A 34 -14.15 -1.72 -6.30
C GLU A 34 -13.95 -2.99 -5.46
N LYS A 35 -14.60 -4.07 -5.87
CA LYS A 35 -14.47 -5.37 -5.20
C LYS A 35 -13.21 -6.10 -5.59
N ILE A 36 -12.76 -5.91 -6.82
CA ILE A 36 -11.56 -6.54 -7.39
C ILE A 36 -10.83 -5.49 -8.21
N ILE A 37 -9.53 -5.37 -7.98
CA ILE A 37 -8.64 -4.47 -8.69
C ILE A 37 -7.41 -5.23 -9.18
N THR A 38 -6.79 -4.76 -10.25
CA THR A 38 -5.48 -5.21 -10.70
C THR A 38 -4.45 -4.15 -10.34
N LEU A 39 -3.57 -4.46 -9.38
CA LEU A 39 -2.49 -3.58 -8.97
C LEU A 39 -1.23 -3.91 -9.78
N ASN A 40 -0.64 -2.90 -10.42
CA ASN A 40 0.66 -3.04 -11.06
C ASN A 40 1.75 -2.53 -10.12
N GLU A 41 2.68 -3.40 -9.76
CA GLU A 41 3.87 -3.06 -9.00
C GLU A 41 5.12 -3.25 -9.86
N TYR A 42 6.02 -2.28 -9.79
CA TYR A 42 7.32 -2.35 -10.47
C TYR A 42 8.41 -2.66 -9.44
N PHE A 43 9.09 -3.80 -9.62
CA PHE A 43 10.11 -4.27 -8.69
C PHE A 43 11.32 -4.83 -9.45
N TYR A 44 12.51 -4.36 -9.13
CA TYR A 44 13.77 -4.81 -9.74
C TYR A 44 13.73 -4.88 -11.28
N GLY A 45 13.26 -3.82 -11.93
CA GLY A 45 13.21 -3.74 -13.38
C GLY A 45 12.06 -4.53 -14.03
N LYS A 46 11.18 -5.18 -13.24
CA LYS A 46 10.06 -5.98 -13.75
C LYS A 46 8.72 -5.44 -13.27
N SER A 47 7.78 -5.33 -14.19
CA SER A 47 6.37 -5.05 -13.90
C SER A 47 5.66 -6.36 -13.52
N ARG A 48 4.85 -6.32 -12.46
CA ARG A 48 4.04 -7.46 -12.01
C ARG A 48 2.62 -7.01 -11.75
N LEU A 49 1.67 -7.79 -12.24
CA LEU A 49 0.25 -7.57 -12.01
C LEU A 49 -0.22 -8.46 -10.85
N TYR A 50 -0.95 -7.86 -9.93
CA TYR A 50 -1.56 -8.54 -8.80
C TYR A 50 -3.06 -8.32 -8.83
N LEU A 51 -3.83 -9.40 -8.90
CA LEU A 51 -5.28 -9.35 -8.76
C LEU A 51 -5.61 -9.35 -7.28
N CYS A 52 -6.22 -8.27 -6.80
CA CYS A 52 -6.42 -8.04 -5.38
C CYS A 52 -7.86 -7.68 -5.06
N ALA A 53 -8.29 -8.03 -3.86
CA ALA A 53 -9.51 -7.53 -3.26
C ALA A 53 -9.17 -6.52 -2.16
N PRO A 54 -9.60 -5.25 -2.25
CA PRO A 54 -9.52 -4.31 -1.14
C PRO A 54 -10.21 -4.88 0.11
N LEU A 55 -9.72 -4.53 1.28
CA LEU A 55 -10.38 -4.86 2.54
C LEU A 55 -11.76 -4.19 2.62
N HIS A 56 -12.59 -4.61 3.58
CA HIS A 56 -13.91 -4.00 3.82
C HIS A 56 -13.81 -2.46 3.87
N PRO A 57 -14.70 -1.72 3.18
CA PRO A 57 -14.58 -0.25 2.99
C PRO A 57 -14.37 0.56 4.27
N LYS A 58 -14.92 0.09 5.39
CA LYS A 58 -14.75 0.70 6.71
C LYS A 58 -13.33 0.52 7.28
N PHE A 59 -12.61 -0.53 6.86
CA PHE A 59 -11.31 -0.94 7.39
C PHE A 59 -10.29 -1.17 6.27
N CYS A 60 -10.35 -0.40 5.18
CA CYS A 60 -9.48 -0.62 4.02
C CYS A 60 -8.19 0.20 4.02
N THR A 61 -7.92 0.99 5.06
CA THR A 61 -6.73 1.83 5.14
C THR A 61 -5.87 1.52 6.36
N HIS A 62 -4.55 1.56 6.17
CA HIS A 62 -3.59 1.35 7.25
C HIS A 62 -3.79 2.37 8.37
N PRO A 63 -3.85 1.95 9.65
CA PRO A 63 -4.22 2.84 10.76
C PRO A 63 -3.26 4.02 10.98
N ILE A 64 -1.98 3.85 10.65
CA ILE A 64 -0.96 4.90 10.84
C ILE A 64 -0.68 5.64 9.52
N TYR A 65 -0.40 4.90 8.44
CA TYR A 65 0.09 5.50 7.19
C TYR A 65 -1.02 5.92 6.23
N GLN A 66 -2.27 5.61 6.53
CA GLN A 66 -3.45 5.92 5.69
C GLN A 66 -3.36 5.35 4.25
N TRP A 67 -2.55 4.31 4.04
CA TRP A 67 -2.43 3.63 2.76
C TRP A 67 -3.50 2.55 2.62
N GLY A 68 -4.05 2.40 1.43
CA GLY A 68 -5.01 1.34 1.13
C GLY A 68 -4.40 -0.05 1.33
N GLN A 69 -5.23 -1.02 1.74
CA GLN A 69 -4.83 -2.40 1.94
C GLN A 69 -5.72 -3.32 1.11
N ALA A 70 -5.12 -4.28 0.42
CA ALA A 70 -5.83 -5.25 -0.40
C ALA A 70 -5.19 -6.64 -0.27
N VAL A 71 -6.00 -7.69 -0.33
CA VAL A 71 -5.56 -9.09 -0.29
C VAL A 71 -5.31 -9.60 -1.70
N ASP A 72 -4.18 -10.21 -1.93
CA ASP A 72 -3.81 -10.88 -3.18
C ASP A 72 -4.66 -12.16 -3.34
N LEU A 73 -5.45 -12.25 -4.41
CA LEU A 73 -6.43 -13.32 -4.60
C LEU A 73 -5.85 -14.68 -4.98
N ARG A 74 -4.52 -14.80 -5.18
CA ARG A 74 -3.88 -16.11 -5.38
C ARG A 74 -3.88 -16.97 -4.11
N VAL A 75 -3.99 -16.35 -2.92
CA VAL A 75 -3.96 -17.08 -1.64
C VAL A 75 -5.32 -17.67 -1.30
N ASP A 76 -5.31 -18.68 -0.45
CA ASP A 76 -6.54 -19.23 0.11
C ASP A 76 -7.10 -18.28 1.19
N VAL A 77 -8.10 -17.50 0.80
CA VAL A 77 -8.75 -16.53 1.68
C VAL A 77 -9.49 -17.22 2.83
N GLU A 78 -10.08 -18.40 2.60
CA GLU A 78 -10.82 -19.13 3.65
C GLU A 78 -9.90 -19.54 4.81
N LEU A 79 -8.63 -19.86 4.51
CA LEU A 79 -7.62 -20.11 5.55
C LEU A 79 -7.27 -18.83 6.30
N LEU A 80 -7.05 -17.71 5.59
CA LEU A 80 -6.73 -16.44 6.24
C LEU A 80 -7.82 -15.96 7.19
N LEU A 81 -9.10 -16.17 6.83
CA LEU A 81 -10.26 -15.79 7.67
C LEU A 81 -10.30 -16.51 9.03
N LYS A 82 -9.68 -17.69 9.11
CA LYS A 82 -9.64 -18.51 10.33
C LYS A 82 -8.45 -18.20 11.23
N MET A 83 -7.50 -17.41 10.74
CA MET A 83 -6.27 -17.09 11.45
C MET A 83 -6.52 -16.12 12.61
N SER A 84 -5.78 -16.31 13.69
CA SER A 84 -5.68 -15.33 14.77
C SER A 84 -4.86 -14.11 14.31
N ILE A 85 -4.92 -13.01 15.08
CA ILE A 85 -4.11 -11.81 14.80
C ILE A 85 -2.62 -12.15 14.78
N ASN A 86 -2.15 -13.01 15.69
CA ASN A 86 -0.76 -13.43 15.74
C ASN A 86 -0.35 -14.26 14.51
N ASP A 87 -1.22 -15.14 14.04
CA ASP A 87 -0.98 -15.92 12.82
C ASP A 87 -0.94 -15.00 11.59
N LEU A 88 -1.84 -14.03 11.50
CA LEU A 88 -1.85 -13.03 10.44
C LEU A 88 -0.55 -12.19 10.45
N LYS A 89 -0.05 -11.78 11.63
CA LYS A 89 1.25 -11.10 11.76
C LYS A 89 2.40 -11.96 11.24
N ALA A 90 2.41 -13.24 11.59
CA ALA A 90 3.41 -14.19 11.10
C ALA A 90 3.31 -14.37 9.58
N GLU A 91 2.09 -14.49 9.04
CA GLU A 91 1.86 -14.65 7.61
C GLU A 91 2.26 -13.40 6.80
N MET A 92 2.05 -12.19 7.35
CA MET A 92 2.49 -10.93 6.73
C MET A 92 4.02 -10.84 6.56
N LYS A 93 4.79 -11.58 7.36
CA LYS A 93 6.27 -11.61 7.28
C LYS A 93 6.77 -12.58 6.19
N LYS A 94 5.93 -13.50 5.71
CA LYS A 94 6.30 -14.50 4.70
C LYS A 94 6.36 -13.91 3.28
N SER A 95 7.03 -14.63 2.39
CA SER A 95 7.04 -14.37 0.95
C SER A 95 6.49 -15.60 0.22
N PRO A 96 5.63 -15.40 -0.78
CA PRO A 96 5.09 -14.13 -1.31
C PRO A 96 4.05 -13.50 -0.36
N LYS A 97 4.04 -12.19 -0.29
CA LYS A 97 3.09 -11.46 0.57
C LYS A 97 1.65 -11.62 0.08
N PHE A 98 0.75 -11.92 0.99
CA PHE A 98 -0.68 -11.97 0.71
C PHE A 98 -1.37 -10.60 0.80
N LEU A 99 -0.80 -9.66 1.56
CA LEU A 99 -1.33 -8.32 1.73
C LEU A 99 -0.53 -7.32 0.88
N ARG A 100 -1.24 -6.52 0.10
CA ARG A 100 -0.69 -5.47 -0.76
C ARG A 100 -1.07 -4.10 -0.23
N THR A 101 -0.09 -3.21 -0.22
CA THR A 101 -0.27 -1.83 0.23
C THR A 101 -0.37 -0.88 -0.96
N ILE A 102 -1.46 -0.12 -1.01
CA ILE A 102 -1.74 0.84 -2.09
C ILE A 102 -1.48 2.24 -1.56
N ARG A 103 -0.39 2.84 -1.99
CA ARG A 103 0.02 4.19 -1.58
C ARG A 103 -0.72 5.23 -2.42
N SER A 104 -1.90 5.66 -1.97
CA SER A 104 -2.78 6.57 -2.71
C SER A 104 -2.12 7.92 -3.07
N ASN A 105 -1.11 8.35 -2.32
CA ASN A 105 -0.34 9.57 -2.56
C ASN A 105 0.83 9.41 -3.56
N LYS A 106 1.01 8.22 -4.14
CA LYS A 106 2.11 7.92 -5.09
C LYS A 106 1.61 7.51 -6.48
N ALA A 107 0.40 7.95 -6.85
CA ALA A 107 -0.23 7.60 -8.13
C ALA A 107 -0.06 6.11 -8.47
N PRO A 108 -0.59 5.18 -7.67
CA PRO A 108 -0.46 3.75 -7.93
C PRO A 108 -1.15 3.40 -9.24
N ILE A 109 -0.62 2.42 -9.97
CA ILE A 109 -1.26 1.95 -11.20
C ILE A 109 -2.27 0.87 -10.83
N ILE A 110 -3.55 1.23 -10.89
CA ILE A 110 -4.68 0.33 -10.68
C ILE A 110 -5.42 0.19 -12.00
N LEU A 111 -5.51 -1.04 -12.50
CA LEU A 111 -6.15 -1.39 -13.76
C LEU A 111 -7.43 -2.17 -13.49
N ASP A 112 -8.26 -2.31 -14.54
CA ASP A 112 -9.43 -3.17 -14.51
C ASP A 112 -9.06 -4.62 -14.18
N LYS A 113 -9.94 -5.34 -13.47
CA LYS A 113 -9.75 -6.74 -13.05
C LYS A 113 -9.44 -7.69 -14.20
N LYS A 114 -9.90 -7.39 -15.44
CA LYS A 114 -9.64 -8.22 -16.62
C LYS A 114 -8.14 -8.42 -16.86
N PHE A 115 -7.32 -7.40 -16.64
CA PHE A 115 -5.88 -7.49 -16.85
C PHE A 115 -5.19 -8.44 -15.84
N GLY A 116 -5.67 -8.50 -14.62
CA GLY A 116 -5.12 -9.41 -13.60
C GLY A 116 -5.63 -10.83 -13.74
N MET A 117 -6.87 -11.03 -14.20
CA MET A 117 -7.45 -12.36 -14.37
C MET A 117 -6.78 -13.19 -15.47
N ASP A 118 -6.17 -12.55 -16.44
CA ASP A 118 -5.59 -13.21 -17.61
C ASP A 118 -4.08 -13.49 -17.46
N VAL A 119 -3.47 -13.13 -16.33
CA VAL A 119 -2.04 -13.37 -16.08
C VAL A 119 -1.80 -14.44 -15.02
N GLU A 120 -0.63 -15.10 -15.08
CA GLU A 120 -0.21 -16.04 -14.04
C GLU A 120 0.01 -15.36 -12.69
N PRO A 121 -0.37 -16.01 -11.59
CA PRO A 121 -0.98 -17.36 -11.51
C PRO A 121 -2.52 -17.36 -11.56
N TYR A 122 -3.17 -16.22 -11.74
CA TYR A 122 -4.63 -16.07 -11.60
C TYR A 122 -5.40 -16.73 -12.73
N ASN A 123 -4.84 -16.79 -13.95
CA ASN A 123 -5.43 -17.47 -15.12
C ASN A 123 -5.57 -18.99 -14.92
N ALA A 124 -4.80 -19.59 -14.00
CA ALA A 124 -4.89 -21.00 -13.63
C ALA A 124 -5.93 -21.28 -12.53
N ILE A 125 -6.52 -20.23 -11.95
CA ILE A 125 -7.55 -20.33 -10.91
C ILE A 125 -8.92 -20.07 -11.54
N ASP A 126 -9.92 -20.88 -11.20
CA ASP A 126 -11.29 -20.63 -11.68
C ASP A 126 -11.77 -19.21 -11.31
N LYS A 127 -12.36 -18.52 -12.28
CA LYS A 127 -12.82 -17.14 -12.11
C LYS A 127 -13.86 -17.00 -11.00
N ASN A 128 -14.71 -18.01 -10.80
CA ASN A 128 -15.70 -18.00 -9.72
C ASN A 128 -15.04 -18.10 -8.35
N ILE A 129 -13.93 -18.85 -8.25
CA ILE A 129 -13.14 -18.93 -7.01
C ILE A 129 -12.52 -17.56 -6.70
N LEU A 130 -11.96 -16.88 -7.70
CA LEU A 130 -11.40 -15.52 -7.51
C LEU A 130 -12.46 -14.52 -7.07
N ILE A 131 -13.65 -14.57 -7.67
CA ILE A 131 -14.80 -13.72 -7.31
C ILE A 131 -15.24 -14.03 -5.87
N LYS A 132 -15.41 -15.32 -5.52
CA LYS A 132 -15.79 -15.74 -4.17
C LYS A 132 -14.77 -15.27 -3.13
N ARG A 133 -13.48 -15.43 -3.39
CA ARG A 133 -12.41 -14.93 -2.52
C ARG A 133 -12.51 -13.41 -2.29
N ALA A 134 -12.75 -12.66 -3.36
CA ALA A 134 -12.93 -11.21 -3.24
C ALA A 134 -14.15 -10.83 -2.41
N GLU A 135 -15.28 -11.50 -2.61
CA GLU A 135 -16.48 -11.29 -1.81
C GLU A 135 -16.25 -11.58 -0.33
N LEU A 136 -15.55 -12.67 -0.01
CA LEU A 136 -15.18 -13.01 1.36
C LEU A 136 -14.32 -11.92 2.03
N VAL A 137 -13.36 -11.35 1.30
CA VAL A 137 -12.52 -10.25 1.81
C VAL A 137 -13.35 -8.98 2.02
N ASN A 138 -14.10 -8.56 0.98
CA ASN A 138 -14.82 -7.29 1.01
C ASN A 138 -15.97 -7.27 2.03
N SER A 139 -16.63 -8.40 2.26
CA SER A 139 -17.79 -8.50 3.17
C SER A 139 -17.41 -8.78 4.62
N ASN A 140 -16.19 -9.24 4.88
CA ASN A 140 -15.78 -9.62 6.23
C ASN A 140 -15.15 -8.45 6.99
N GLU A 141 -15.98 -7.72 7.72
CA GLU A 141 -15.57 -6.58 8.55
C GLU A 141 -14.56 -7.00 9.63
N LYS A 142 -14.82 -8.13 10.32
CA LYS A 142 -13.97 -8.64 11.39
C LYS A 142 -12.57 -9.04 10.91
N PHE A 143 -12.47 -9.69 9.76
CA PHE A 143 -11.19 -10.00 9.15
C PHE A 143 -10.39 -8.75 8.84
N SER A 144 -11.04 -7.75 8.23
CA SER A 144 -10.39 -6.49 7.88
C SER A 144 -9.91 -5.75 9.14
N GLU A 145 -10.70 -5.74 10.21
CA GLU A 145 -10.30 -5.19 11.51
C GLU A 145 -9.09 -5.91 12.10
N ASN A 146 -9.07 -7.25 12.05
CA ASN A 146 -7.94 -8.07 12.52
C ASN A 146 -6.65 -7.75 11.74
N ILE A 147 -6.75 -7.59 10.40
CA ILE A 147 -5.62 -7.16 9.56
C ILE A 147 -5.08 -5.81 10.01
N LEU A 148 -5.95 -4.82 10.25
CA LEU A 148 -5.51 -3.49 10.67
C LEU A 148 -4.89 -3.52 12.08
N THR A 149 -5.41 -4.34 12.97
CA THR A 149 -4.85 -4.56 14.31
C THR A 149 -3.44 -5.15 14.20
N ALA A 150 -3.27 -6.21 13.38
CA ALA A 150 -1.97 -6.82 13.12
C ALA A 150 -0.97 -5.80 12.53
N LEU A 151 -1.39 -4.96 11.59
CA LEU A 151 -0.54 -3.92 11.01
C LEU A 151 -0.13 -2.85 12.02
N ARG A 152 -1.04 -2.46 12.92
CA ARG A 152 -0.75 -1.51 14.00
C ARG A 152 0.31 -2.07 14.93
N GLU A 153 0.12 -3.29 15.42
CA GLU A 153 1.06 -3.95 16.32
C GLU A 153 2.44 -4.13 15.68
N ILE A 154 2.51 -4.51 14.39
CA ILE A 154 3.79 -4.60 13.66
C ILE A 154 4.48 -3.24 13.57
N ALA A 155 3.74 -2.16 13.40
CA ALA A 155 4.32 -0.82 13.33
C ALA A 155 4.83 -0.37 14.70
N GLU A 156 4.09 -0.63 15.78
CA GLU A 156 4.48 -0.34 17.16
C GLU A 156 5.72 -1.14 17.56
N GLU A 157 5.78 -2.44 17.24
CA GLU A 157 6.96 -3.28 17.46
C GLU A 157 8.22 -2.72 16.77
N LYS A 158 8.07 -2.22 15.55
CA LYS A 158 9.18 -1.60 14.81
C LYS A 158 9.65 -0.28 15.42
N GLU A 159 8.76 0.50 15.97
CA GLU A 159 9.14 1.74 16.66
C GLU A 159 9.87 1.46 17.98
N GLN A 160 9.38 0.48 18.74
CA GLN A 160 10.01 0.06 19.99
C GLN A 160 11.39 -0.59 19.76
N SER A 161 11.57 -1.34 18.67
CA SER A 161 12.84 -1.98 18.33
C SER A 161 13.90 -1.02 17.80
N LYS A 162 13.52 0.19 17.39
CA LYS A 162 14.44 1.28 17.09
C LYS A 162 14.90 1.90 18.41
N SER A 163 15.81 1.21 19.11
CA SER A 163 16.44 1.79 20.29
C SER A 163 17.12 3.11 19.93
N GLN A 164 17.15 4.05 20.85
CA GLN A 164 17.82 5.34 20.64
C GLN A 164 19.31 5.18 20.32
N GLU A 165 19.90 4.04 20.65
CA GLU A 165 21.31 3.72 20.46
C GLU A 165 21.69 3.41 18.99
N ASP A 166 20.72 3.00 18.15
CA ASP A 166 20.95 2.68 16.73
C ASP A 166 20.78 3.88 15.79
N ILE A 167 20.57 5.08 16.35
CA ILE A 167 20.34 6.27 15.54
C ILE A 167 21.64 7.05 15.49
N LEU A 168 22.20 7.16 14.28
CA LEU A 168 23.32 8.05 14.06
C LEU A 168 22.95 9.48 14.50
N PRO A 169 23.88 10.24 15.13
CA PRO A 169 23.62 11.60 15.57
C PRO A 169 23.00 12.48 14.48
N GLU A 170 23.40 12.29 13.21
CA GLU A 170 22.89 13.00 12.04
C GLU A 170 21.42 12.69 11.77
N GLU A 171 20.97 11.47 12.01
CA GLU A 171 19.56 11.09 11.85
C GLU A 171 18.68 11.59 13.00
N SER A 172 19.25 11.83 14.16
CA SER A 172 18.52 12.32 15.32
C SER A 172 17.97 13.75 15.13
N ILE A 173 18.63 14.55 14.29
CA ILE A 173 18.24 15.90 13.95
C ILE A 173 16.83 15.96 13.32
N TYR A 174 16.45 14.91 12.57
CA TYR A 174 15.14 14.84 11.87
C TYR A 174 14.00 14.29 12.75
N LYS A 175 14.27 13.85 13.98
CA LYS A 175 13.25 13.23 14.84
C LYS A 175 12.57 14.20 15.82
N LYS A 176 13.15 15.33 16.08
CA LYS A 176 12.60 16.35 16.99
C LYS A 176 12.51 17.70 16.27
N PHE A 177 11.41 18.42 16.49
CA PHE A 177 11.38 19.82 16.12
C PHE A 177 12.50 20.54 16.85
N THR A 178 13.22 21.40 16.13
CA THR A 178 14.28 22.23 16.70
C THR A 178 13.71 23.05 17.86
N PRO A 179 14.24 22.96 19.07
CA PRO A 179 13.78 23.79 20.18
C PRO A 179 13.87 25.27 19.85
N ASN A 180 12.94 26.08 20.36
CA ASN A 180 12.91 27.51 20.07
C ASN A 180 14.24 28.24 20.37
N LYS A 181 14.99 27.79 21.40
CA LYS A 181 16.33 28.30 21.69
C LYS A 181 17.32 28.08 20.56
N ASP A 182 17.24 26.94 19.87
CA ASP A 182 18.15 26.58 18.78
C ASP A 182 17.75 27.27 17.49
N THR A 183 16.45 27.55 17.28
CA THR A 183 15.94 28.39 16.17
C THR A 183 16.56 29.79 16.22
N ASN A 184 16.67 30.38 17.42
CA ASN A 184 17.33 31.69 17.61
C ASN A 184 18.85 31.64 17.34
N LEU A 185 19.51 30.51 17.58
CA LEU A 185 20.91 30.28 17.21
C LEU A 185 21.08 30.18 15.71
N PHE A 186 20.20 29.50 14.99
CA PHE A 186 20.21 29.44 13.53
C PHE A 186 20.05 30.81 12.90
N SER A 187 19.14 31.65 13.41
CA SER A 187 18.96 33.02 12.91
C SER A 187 20.26 33.81 13.08
N LYS A 188 20.87 33.79 14.26
CA LYS A 188 22.16 34.43 14.52
C LYS A 188 23.27 33.91 13.62
N TRP A 189 23.29 32.58 13.36
CA TRP A 189 24.28 31.96 12.49
C TRP A 189 24.10 32.41 11.03
N HIS A 190 22.87 32.55 10.55
CA HIS A 190 22.60 33.08 9.22
C HIS A 190 22.90 34.57 9.05
N GLU A 191 22.81 35.33 10.14
CA GLU A 191 23.12 36.77 10.14
C GLU A 191 24.63 37.06 10.33
N ALA A 192 25.40 36.06 10.72
CA ALA A 192 26.82 36.21 10.93
C ALA A 192 27.54 36.38 9.57
N SER A 193 28.34 37.42 9.46
CA SER A 193 29.26 37.60 8.32
C SER A 193 30.39 36.60 8.44
N TRP A 194 30.50 35.69 7.48
CA TRP A 194 31.60 34.74 7.40
C TRP A 194 32.79 35.46 6.79
N SER A 195 33.83 35.70 7.59
CA SER A 195 35.16 36.02 7.06
C SER A 195 35.92 34.75 6.88
N ASP A 196 36.52 34.55 5.68
CA ASP A 196 37.41 33.43 5.36
C ASP A 196 38.60 33.33 6.31
#